data_c2154b21882135080dbc1917af5a6260
#
_entry.id   c2154b21882135080dbc1917af5a6260
#
_cell.length_a   1.000
_cell.length_b   1.000
_cell.length_c   1.000
_cell.angle_alpha   90.00
_cell.angle_beta   90.00
_cell.angle_gamma   90.00
#
_symmetry.space_group_name_H-M   'P 1'
#
loop_
_entity.id
_entity.type
_entity.pdbx_description
1 polymer ?
#
loop_
_entity_poly.entity_id
_entity_poly.type
_entity_poly.pdbx_seq_one_letter_code
_entity_poly.pdbx_strand_id
1 'polypeptide(L)'
;MAELYYGILDAERELLAAILADNRGYRAVCHLLRPGHFLSPSHQRQFAAMAAAIERGRPVDPGLLAPEDRSLAGLPPIDPLDHALMIYGSFLGREAVLMSTRHSAVVRTVALDEAGPS
;
A
#
# COMPACT_ATOMS: atom_id res chain seq x y z
N MET A 1 6.63 -15.00 -9.36
CA MET A 1 6.89 -13.57 -9.08
C MET A 1 5.70 -12.70 -9.47
N ALA A 2 5.24 -12.81 -10.72
CA ALA A 2 4.09 -12.02 -11.17
C ALA A 2 2.82 -12.30 -10.35
N GLU A 3 2.59 -13.55 -9.96
CA GLU A 3 1.42 -13.94 -9.18
C GLU A 3 1.37 -13.27 -7.81
N LEU A 4 2.52 -13.06 -7.14
CA LEU A 4 2.59 -12.37 -5.87
C LEU A 4 2.15 -10.91 -6.00
N TYR A 5 2.60 -10.24 -7.06
CA TYR A 5 2.21 -8.85 -7.28
C TYR A 5 0.74 -8.72 -7.63
N TYR A 6 0.19 -9.66 -8.41
CA TYR A 6 -1.24 -9.67 -8.71
C TYR A 6 -2.07 -9.85 -7.43
N GLY A 7 -1.64 -10.77 -6.56
CA GLY A 7 -2.34 -10.97 -5.29
C GLY A 7 -2.36 -9.72 -4.42
N ILE A 8 -1.26 -9.00 -4.35
CA ILE A 8 -1.19 -7.76 -3.56
C ILE A 8 -2.03 -6.65 -4.20
N LEU A 9 -1.98 -6.49 -5.51
CA LEU A 9 -2.80 -5.49 -6.19
C LEU A 9 -4.29 -5.78 -6.00
N ASP A 10 -4.70 -7.04 -6.05
CA ASP A 10 -6.07 -7.42 -5.76
C ASP A 10 -6.45 -7.11 -4.31
N ALA A 11 -5.57 -7.41 -3.36
CA ALA A 11 -5.81 -7.11 -1.95
C ALA A 11 -5.97 -5.60 -1.73
N GLU A 12 -5.14 -4.80 -2.38
CA GLU A 12 -5.23 -3.34 -2.30
C GLU A 12 -6.57 -2.85 -2.84
N ARG A 13 -6.96 -3.34 -4.01
CA ARG A 13 -8.22 -2.96 -4.64
C ARG A 13 -9.42 -3.36 -3.79
N GLU A 14 -9.40 -4.56 -3.24
CA GLU A 14 -10.48 -5.06 -2.40
C GLU A 14 -10.62 -4.24 -1.11
N LEU A 15 -9.49 -3.84 -0.50
CA LEU A 15 -9.51 -2.98 0.67
C LEU A 15 -10.11 -1.62 0.36
N LEU A 16 -9.68 -1.00 -0.73
CA LEU A 16 -10.21 0.30 -1.14
C LEU A 16 -11.71 0.22 -1.43
N ALA A 17 -12.15 -0.86 -2.08
CA ALA A 17 -13.58 -1.10 -2.32
C ALA A 17 -14.36 -1.25 -1.02
N ALA A 18 -13.78 -1.93 -0.02
CA ALA A 18 -14.42 -2.10 1.28
C ALA A 18 -14.59 -0.76 2.00
N ILE A 19 -13.57 0.11 1.95
CA ILE A 19 -13.65 1.46 2.54
C ILE A 19 -14.68 2.30 1.81
N LEU A 20 -14.75 2.19 0.50
CA LEU A 20 -15.73 2.91 -0.31
C LEU A 20 -17.15 2.47 0.03
N ALA A 21 -17.37 1.18 0.22
CA ALA A 21 -18.68 0.62 0.56
C ALA A 21 -19.10 0.97 2.01
N ASP A 22 -18.15 0.98 2.94
CA ASP A 22 -18.39 1.32 4.34
C ASP A 22 -17.18 2.08 4.88
N ASN A 23 -17.33 3.40 5.04
CA ASN A 23 -16.23 4.27 5.43
C ASN A 23 -15.69 3.97 6.83
N ARG A 24 -16.42 3.23 7.65
CA ARG A 24 -15.93 2.79 8.97
C ARG A 24 -14.73 1.86 8.83
N GLY A 25 -14.59 1.18 7.70
CA GLY A 25 -13.43 0.35 7.41
C GLY A 25 -12.11 1.11 7.43
N TYR A 26 -12.15 2.40 7.09
CA TYR A 26 -10.96 3.25 7.18
C TYR A 26 -10.41 3.33 8.61
N ARG A 27 -11.29 3.46 9.60
CA ARG A 27 -10.84 3.58 11.00
C ARG A 27 -10.18 2.32 11.51
N ALA A 28 -10.55 1.17 10.95
CA ALA A 28 -9.92 -0.10 11.30
C ALA A 28 -8.48 -0.20 10.81
N VAL A 29 -8.10 0.55 9.78
CA VAL A 29 -6.80 0.42 9.12
C VAL A 29 -5.95 1.68 9.14
N CYS A 30 -6.50 2.83 9.54
CA CYS A 30 -5.81 4.11 9.42
C CYS A 30 -4.58 4.22 10.34
N HIS A 31 -4.48 3.43 11.38
CA HIS A 31 -3.31 3.39 12.25
C HIS A 31 -2.20 2.50 11.69
N LEU A 32 -2.53 1.63 10.76
CA LEU A 32 -1.58 0.68 10.17
C LEU A 32 -1.10 1.13 8.80
N LEU A 33 -2.00 1.69 7.98
CA LEU A 33 -1.71 1.98 6.58
C LEU A 33 -1.63 3.47 6.31
N ARG A 34 -0.71 3.82 5.42
CA ARG A 34 -0.57 5.14 4.80
C ARG A 34 -0.55 4.94 3.29
N PRO A 35 -0.84 6.00 2.50
CA PRO A 35 -0.82 5.87 1.04
C PRO A 35 0.46 5.25 0.49
N GLY A 36 1.62 5.59 1.06
CA GLY A 36 2.91 5.07 0.60
C GLY A 36 3.11 3.57 0.78
N HIS A 37 2.26 2.90 1.57
CA HIS A 37 2.35 1.45 1.74
C HIS A 37 1.78 0.67 0.56
N PHE A 38 0.95 1.29 -0.27
CA PHE A 38 0.36 0.65 -1.43
C PHE A 38 1.39 0.51 -2.54
N LEU A 39 1.33 -0.62 -3.24
CA LEU A 39 2.23 -0.89 -4.35
C LEU A 39 1.85 -0.07 -5.59
N SER A 40 0.56 0.03 -5.89
CA SER A 40 0.06 0.75 -7.05
C SER A 40 -0.02 2.26 -6.77
N PRO A 41 0.59 3.11 -7.61
CA PRO A 41 0.43 4.56 -7.49
C PRO A 41 -1.03 5.02 -7.56
N SER A 42 -1.85 4.35 -8.36
CA SER A 42 -3.29 4.62 -8.44
C SER A 42 -3.96 4.35 -7.09
N HIS A 43 -3.64 3.23 -6.46
CA HIS A 43 -4.18 2.88 -5.14
C HIS A 43 -3.70 3.85 -4.06
N GLN A 44 -2.45 4.32 -4.14
CA GLN A 44 -1.95 5.35 -3.24
C GLN A 44 -2.80 6.61 -3.32
N ARG A 45 -3.11 7.06 -4.54
CA ARG A 45 -3.96 8.25 -4.75
C ARG A 45 -5.36 8.05 -4.20
N GLN A 46 -5.95 6.88 -4.47
CA GLN A 46 -7.30 6.56 -4.01
C GLN A 46 -7.37 6.55 -2.49
N PHE A 47 -6.42 5.88 -1.85
CA PHE A 47 -6.38 5.83 -0.38
C PHE A 47 -6.20 7.22 0.21
N ALA A 48 -5.31 8.04 -0.36
CA ALA A 48 -5.08 9.40 0.11
C ALA A 48 -6.34 10.26 -0.01
N ALA A 49 -7.07 10.14 -1.12
CA ALA A 49 -8.31 10.89 -1.32
C ALA A 49 -9.39 10.48 -0.34
N MET A 50 -9.54 9.16 -0.12
CA MET A 50 -10.50 8.64 0.85
C MET A 50 -10.16 9.09 2.27
N ALA A 51 -8.89 8.97 2.66
CA ALA A 51 -8.43 9.39 3.98
C ALA A 51 -8.71 10.87 4.23
N ALA A 52 -8.38 11.71 3.26
CA ALA A 52 -8.59 13.15 3.39
C ALA A 52 -10.07 13.50 3.59
N ALA A 53 -10.97 12.84 2.85
CA ALA A 53 -12.39 13.08 2.97
C ALA A 53 -12.92 12.60 4.33
N ILE A 54 -12.56 11.38 4.73
CA ILE A 54 -13.05 10.80 5.98
C ILE A 54 -12.56 11.60 7.19
N GLU A 55 -11.30 12.02 7.17
CA GLU A 55 -10.73 12.82 8.28
C GLU A 55 -11.36 14.20 8.39
N ARG A 56 -11.94 14.71 7.29
CA ARG A 56 -12.72 15.96 7.29
C ARG A 56 -14.18 15.75 7.63
N GLY A 57 -14.58 14.53 7.98
CA GLY A 57 -15.95 14.21 8.30
C GLY A 57 -16.86 14.09 7.09
N ARG A 58 -16.31 13.93 5.90
CA ARG A 58 -17.08 13.78 4.66
C ARG A 58 -17.16 12.31 4.26
N PRO A 59 -18.33 11.85 3.81
CA PRO A 59 -18.42 10.49 3.28
C PRO A 59 -17.66 10.39 1.97
N VAL A 60 -17.09 9.20 1.74
CA VAL A 60 -16.46 8.88 0.46
C VAL A 60 -17.48 8.17 -0.41
N ASP A 61 -17.63 8.63 -1.63
CA ASP A 61 -18.44 7.96 -2.64
C ASP A 61 -17.63 7.85 -3.94
N PRO A 62 -18.12 7.07 -4.92
CA PRO A 62 -17.39 6.92 -6.19
C PRO A 62 -17.15 8.24 -6.91
N GLY A 63 -17.99 9.26 -6.68
CA GLY A 63 -17.83 10.56 -7.31
C GLY A 63 -16.59 11.32 -6.84
N LEU A 64 -16.02 10.95 -5.69
CA LEU A 64 -14.78 11.55 -5.19
C LEU A 64 -13.56 11.07 -5.98
N LEU A 65 -13.66 9.89 -6.58
CA LEU A 65 -12.55 9.28 -7.29
C LEU A 65 -12.56 9.72 -8.75
N ALA A 66 -11.36 9.73 -9.36
CA ALA A 66 -11.25 9.94 -10.80
C ALA A 66 -12.04 8.85 -11.53
N PRO A 67 -12.60 9.14 -12.73
CA PRO A 67 -13.41 8.15 -13.45
C PRO A 67 -12.70 6.80 -13.65
N GLU A 68 -11.41 6.81 -13.90
CA GLU A 68 -10.61 5.61 -14.10
C GLU A 68 -10.46 4.78 -12.81
N ASP A 69 -10.70 5.38 -11.65
CA ASP A 69 -10.56 4.71 -10.36
C ASP A 69 -11.89 4.18 -9.82
N ARG A 70 -13.01 4.38 -10.55
CA ARG A 70 -14.35 4.01 -10.08
C ARG A 70 -14.68 2.54 -10.24
N SER A 71 -13.76 1.74 -10.77
CA SER A 71 -13.97 0.29 -10.95
C SER A 71 -14.00 -0.50 -9.64
N LEU A 72 -13.88 0.18 -8.51
CA LEU A 72 -13.91 -0.47 -7.20
C LEU A 72 -15.31 -0.93 -6.77
N ALA A 73 -16.35 -0.38 -7.37
CA ALA A 73 -17.73 -0.70 -6.98
C ALA A 73 -18.06 -2.16 -7.30
N GLY A 74 -18.85 -2.78 -6.43
CA GLY A 74 -19.39 -4.13 -6.66
C GLY A 74 -18.48 -5.28 -6.26
N LEU A 75 -17.33 -5.01 -5.63
CA LEU A 75 -16.47 -6.08 -5.13
C LEU A 75 -17.08 -6.70 -3.87
N PRO A 76 -16.81 -8.01 -3.61
CA PRO A 76 -17.35 -8.67 -2.42
C PRO A 76 -16.84 -8.04 -1.14
N PRO A 77 -17.61 -8.11 -0.03
CA PRO A 77 -17.15 -7.62 1.25
C PRO A 77 -15.97 -8.45 1.78
N ILE A 78 -15.02 -7.77 2.42
CA ILE A 78 -13.84 -8.40 3.02
C ILE A 78 -13.62 -7.81 4.42
N ASP A 79 -12.75 -8.43 5.20
CA ASP A 79 -12.29 -7.85 6.46
C ASP A 79 -11.18 -6.84 6.16
N PRO A 80 -11.41 -5.54 6.40
CA PRO A 80 -10.39 -4.53 6.09
C PRO A 80 -9.07 -4.76 6.80
N LEU A 81 -9.09 -5.21 8.05
CA LEU A 81 -7.86 -5.41 8.81
C LEU A 81 -7.01 -6.54 8.24
N ASP A 82 -7.61 -7.64 7.84
CA ASP A 82 -6.87 -8.75 7.23
C ASP A 82 -6.15 -8.28 5.96
N HIS A 83 -6.83 -7.55 5.11
CA HIS A 83 -6.24 -7.02 3.88
C HIS A 83 -5.17 -5.97 4.19
N ALA A 84 -5.39 -5.13 5.19
CA ALA A 84 -4.40 -4.13 5.60
C ALA A 84 -3.12 -4.80 6.09
N LEU A 85 -3.22 -5.89 6.83
CA LEU A 85 -2.05 -6.62 7.29
C LEU A 85 -1.27 -7.24 6.12
N MET A 86 -1.96 -7.74 5.10
CA MET A 86 -1.31 -8.25 3.89
C MET A 86 -0.56 -7.15 3.16
N ILE A 87 -1.18 -5.98 3.01
CA ILE A 87 -0.59 -4.84 2.31
C ILE A 87 0.63 -4.32 3.08
N TYR A 88 0.50 -4.16 4.40
CA TYR A 88 1.58 -3.69 5.24
C TYR A 88 2.75 -4.69 5.25
N GLY A 89 2.46 -5.98 5.34
CA GLY A 89 3.48 -7.02 5.27
C GLY A 89 4.23 -7.02 3.94
N SER A 90 3.52 -6.82 2.84
CA SER A 90 4.12 -6.69 1.52
C SER A 90 5.03 -5.46 1.45
N PHE A 91 4.58 -4.33 1.99
CA PHE A 91 5.41 -3.11 2.06
C PHE A 91 6.69 -3.35 2.86
N LEU A 92 6.58 -3.95 4.04
CA LEU A 92 7.76 -4.26 4.86
C LEU A 92 8.73 -5.20 4.15
N GLY A 93 8.21 -6.18 3.43
CA GLY A 93 9.05 -7.09 2.64
C GLY A 93 9.83 -6.35 1.56
N ARG A 94 9.18 -5.43 0.86
CA ARG A 94 9.85 -4.63 -0.17
C ARG A 94 10.92 -3.72 0.44
N GLU A 95 10.62 -3.08 1.57
CA GLU A 95 11.58 -2.21 2.26
C GLU A 95 12.77 -3.01 2.78
N ALA A 96 12.53 -4.21 3.32
CA ALA A 96 13.60 -5.07 3.80
C ALA A 96 14.56 -5.47 2.67
N VAL A 97 14.02 -5.78 1.49
CA VAL A 97 14.84 -6.11 0.31
C VAL A 97 15.68 -4.90 -0.10
N LEU A 98 15.09 -3.71 -0.15
CA LEU A 98 15.82 -2.50 -0.52
C LEU A 98 16.92 -2.19 0.49
N MET A 99 16.64 -2.28 1.77
CA MET A 99 17.63 -2.04 2.82
C MET A 99 18.76 -3.06 2.76
N SER A 100 18.43 -4.32 2.54
CA SER A 100 19.43 -5.39 2.40
C SER A 100 20.34 -5.14 1.19
N THR A 101 19.78 -4.72 0.07
CA THR A 101 20.53 -4.38 -1.14
C THR A 101 21.46 -3.20 -0.86
N ARG A 102 20.98 -2.15 -0.22
CA ARG A 102 21.78 -0.98 0.12
C ARG A 102 22.90 -1.35 1.09
N HIS A 103 22.62 -2.15 2.08
CA HIS A 103 23.61 -2.62 3.06
C HIS A 103 24.70 -3.43 2.36
N SER A 104 24.34 -4.34 1.50
CA SER A 104 25.30 -5.15 0.73
C SER A 104 26.21 -4.29 -0.14
N ALA A 105 25.66 -3.26 -0.77
CA ALA A 105 26.43 -2.33 -1.59
C ALA A 105 27.44 -1.55 -0.74
N VAL A 106 27.01 -1.06 0.43
CA VAL A 106 27.89 -0.31 1.34
C VAL A 106 29.01 -1.20 1.86
N VAL A 107 28.69 -2.41 2.30
CA VAL A 107 29.70 -3.35 2.80
C VAL A 107 30.71 -3.68 1.72
N ARG A 108 30.24 -3.88 0.50
CA ARG A 108 31.11 -4.18 -0.64
C ARG A 108 32.07 -3.02 -0.93
N THR A 109 31.58 -1.79 -0.89
CA THR A 109 32.39 -0.59 -1.12
C THR A 109 33.45 -0.42 -0.05
N VAL A 110 33.08 -0.60 1.23
CA VAL A 110 34.02 -0.50 2.34
C VAL A 110 35.10 -1.56 2.23
N ALA A 111 34.73 -2.81 1.90
CA ALA A 111 35.69 -3.88 1.73
C ALA A 111 36.70 -3.60 0.62
N LEU A 112 36.25 -3.00 -0.49
CA LEU A 112 37.13 -2.62 -1.59
C LEU A 112 38.09 -1.50 -1.16
N ASP A 113 37.62 -0.54 -0.38
CA ASP A 113 38.47 0.54 0.12
C ASP A 113 39.54 0.00 1.09
N GLU A 114 39.16 -0.93 1.97
CA GLU A 114 40.10 -1.56 2.89
C GLU A 114 41.11 -2.44 2.17
N ALA A 115 40.70 -3.08 1.08
CA ALA A 115 41.59 -3.88 0.26
C ALA A 115 42.43 -3.05 -0.72
N GLY A 116 42.16 -1.76 -0.79
CA GLY A 116 42.92 -0.83 -1.62
C GLY A 116 44.33 -0.66 -1.11
N PRO A 117 45.18 0.07 -1.85
CA PRO A 117 46.62 -0.10 -1.82
C PRO A 117 47.22 0.02 -0.42
N SER A 118 47.47 -1.07 0.13
CA SER A 118 48.21 -1.16 1.37
C SER A 118 49.69 -1.34 1.08
#